data_5b9ac6d9333bf4088d30b68b4d210d03
#
_entry.id   5b9ac6d9333bf4088d30b68b4d210d03
#
_cell.length_a   1.000
_cell.length_b   1.000
_cell.length_c   1.000
_cell.angle_alpha   90.00
_cell.angle_beta   90.00
_cell.angle_gamma   90.00
#
_symmetry.space_group_name_H-M   'P 1'
#
loop_
_entity.id
_entity.type
_entity.pdbx_description
1 polymer ?
#
loop_
_entity_poly.entity_id
_entity_poly.type
_entity_poly.pdbx_seq_one_letter_code
_entity_poly.pdbx_strand_id
1 'polypeptide(L)'
;MRTFWGLMRAYWVSDHWREAWALTLVIAFLTALSSKAGVWFAEASGELVNSIAFFHDAANTNPLASLLTHAGILVALVVVKDAGITGSRMFVSATLHRKWRAWLDSRFNAALLDSNHTHFHAQHSAEGTAPDNIDQRVQESIKDMTGGAIGLAMGVMAVTSSLFFVGQKLLSSSTEVAGLEFLGSYGSAVLAFVAVAVYVPFNTWIAVRLGGLLERLSVMMQRAEGSYRGELTTLLRRSFHVAASRGETVQRSMHERLYVDIDSTWARYNIVHTSYAAFELVYNFIGARVVAYGPGLIPYIHSKIDLKGYITGAELVNSLISQCSWFIHVMPAIATLRANSRRVMDVAAAIENVQRPAEFYRQSGRSDFRYVRQNPVFGLTVSNLDLAHHGHDSAPFLSIDRLQFRRGEWTYLRGESGCGKSSFIKALNGLWPYGQGTVVFPEGVKTFYAAQDVRLPPVSLKELVCLPDRGEEHSDTVAAAALYKAGLGDFIGHLGENSREGKGWDQELSGGQKQKLIVARILIQQPGLLFLDEATAALDPEGKTAFHQAIKDNCANVTVVSVMHEAVPPRSASGENFYDSVLTFADGVATKQPIAPLPAELTKILAGSPPMEEGWLRLPRRRLKQK
;
A
#
# COMPACT_ATOMS: atom_id res chain seq x y z
N MET A 1 -2.69 -10.85 -13.84
CA MET A 1 -2.34 -11.19 -12.44
C MET A 1 -3.53 -11.72 -11.61
N ARG A 2 -4.60 -12.19 -12.27
CA ARG A 2 -5.83 -12.68 -11.59
C ARG A 2 -5.67 -14.00 -10.83
N THR A 3 -4.63 -14.78 -11.09
CA THR A 3 -4.41 -16.07 -10.43
C THR A 3 -3.15 -16.05 -9.59
N PHE A 4 -3.14 -16.84 -8.51
CA PHE A 4 -1.97 -17.00 -7.64
C PHE A 4 -0.69 -17.32 -8.43
N TRP A 5 -0.74 -18.32 -9.30
CA TRP A 5 0.41 -18.71 -10.12
C TRP A 5 0.81 -17.65 -11.15
N GLY A 6 -0.17 -16.91 -11.69
CA GLY A 6 0.10 -15.78 -12.58
C GLY A 6 0.86 -14.66 -11.87
N LEU A 7 0.49 -14.37 -10.61
CA LEU A 7 1.16 -13.38 -9.78
C LEU A 7 2.58 -13.82 -9.39
N MET A 8 2.74 -15.09 -8.98
CA MET A 8 4.03 -15.64 -8.58
C MET A 8 5.06 -15.66 -9.72
N ARG A 9 4.66 -16.09 -10.93
CA ARG A 9 5.58 -16.18 -12.09
C ARG A 9 5.81 -14.85 -12.81
N ALA A 10 5.03 -13.82 -12.52
CA ALA A 10 5.01 -12.58 -13.29
C ALA A 10 6.40 -11.92 -13.43
N TYR A 11 7.20 -11.95 -12.38
CA TYR A 11 8.56 -11.39 -12.39
C TYR A 11 9.51 -12.21 -13.26
N TRP A 12 9.44 -13.56 -13.22
CA TRP A 12 10.30 -14.47 -14.01
C TRP A 12 9.95 -14.54 -15.51
N VAL A 13 8.81 -13.95 -15.91
CA VAL A 13 8.38 -13.85 -17.32
C VAL A 13 8.40 -12.40 -17.82
N SER A 14 8.80 -11.44 -16.95
CA SER A 14 8.90 -10.02 -17.27
C SER A 14 10.18 -9.67 -18.04
N ASP A 15 10.36 -8.40 -18.39
CA ASP A 15 11.58 -7.88 -19.01
C ASP A 15 12.84 -8.12 -18.16
N HIS A 16 12.66 -8.39 -16.84
CA HIS A 16 13.71 -8.71 -15.89
C HIS A 16 13.96 -10.23 -15.72
N TRP A 17 13.43 -11.09 -16.59
CA TRP A 17 13.50 -12.55 -16.46
C TRP A 17 14.94 -13.11 -16.31
N ARG A 18 15.91 -12.53 -17.02
CA ARG A 18 17.33 -12.97 -16.94
C ARG A 18 17.89 -12.81 -15.53
N GLU A 19 17.63 -11.67 -14.91
CA GLU A 19 18.07 -11.38 -13.56
C GLU A 19 17.33 -12.24 -12.53
N ALA A 20 16.02 -12.40 -12.68
CA ALA A 20 15.19 -13.23 -11.80
C ALA A 20 15.68 -14.67 -11.78
N TRP A 21 15.90 -15.27 -12.95
CA TRP A 21 16.41 -16.63 -13.05
C TRP A 21 17.86 -16.76 -12.59
N ALA A 22 18.74 -15.81 -12.91
CA ALA A 22 20.12 -15.81 -12.45
C ALA A 22 20.21 -15.83 -10.91
N LEU A 23 19.48 -14.94 -10.22
CA LEU A 23 19.43 -14.91 -8.77
C LEU A 23 18.84 -16.20 -8.19
N THR A 24 17.78 -16.74 -8.78
CA THR A 24 17.15 -17.99 -8.36
C THR A 24 18.11 -19.18 -8.47
N LEU A 25 18.84 -19.28 -9.58
CA LEU A 25 19.83 -20.35 -9.79
C LEU A 25 21.01 -20.24 -8.81
N VAL A 26 21.48 -19.03 -8.52
CA VAL A 26 22.51 -18.81 -7.48
C VAL A 26 22.02 -19.24 -6.11
N ILE A 27 20.77 -18.90 -5.73
CA ILE A 27 20.15 -19.34 -4.47
C ILE A 27 20.07 -20.86 -4.42
N ALA A 28 19.63 -21.51 -5.51
CA ALA A 28 19.55 -22.97 -5.58
C ALA A 28 20.93 -23.63 -5.44
N PHE A 29 21.94 -23.10 -6.13
CA PHE A 29 23.32 -23.58 -6.04
C PHE A 29 23.89 -23.42 -4.61
N LEU A 30 23.75 -22.24 -4.00
CA LEU A 30 24.21 -22.00 -2.64
C LEU A 30 23.45 -22.86 -1.61
N THR A 31 22.17 -23.14 -1.84
CA THR A 31 21.39 -24.04 -0.99
C THR A 31 21.90 -25.48 -1.08
N ALA A 32 22.13 -25.97 -2.29
CA ALA A 32 22.71 -27.29 -2.51
C ALA A 32 24.12 -27.41 -1.92
N LEU A 33 24.95 -26.39 -2.10
CA LEU A 33 26.29 -26.33 -1.53
C LEU A 33 26.26 -26.29 0.01
N SER A 34 25.32 -25.55 0.61
CA SER A 34 25.12 -25.54 2.07
C SER A 34 24.74 -26.92 2.62
N SER A 35 23.87 -27.67 1.93
CA SER A 35 23.51 -29.03 2.30
C SER A 35 24.71 -30.00 2.18
N LYS A 36 25.52 -29.85 1.12
CA LYS A 36 26.76 -30.65 0.96
C LYS A 36 27.79 -30.30 2.03
N ALA A 37 27.95 -29.02 2.38
CA ALA A 37 28.83 -28.59 3.47
C ALA A 37 28.38 -29.12 4.84
N GLY A 38 27.06 -29.36 5.03
CA GLY A 38 26.52 -30.07 6.18
C GLY A 38 27.05 -31.50 6.31
N VAL A 39 27.23 -32.22 5.19
CA VAL A 39 27.85 -33.56 5.18
C VAL A 39 29.32 -33.49 5.58
N TRP A 40 30.09 -32.53 5.02
CA TRP A 40 31.50 -32.32 5.41
C TRP A 40 31.64 -31.97 6.89
N PHE A 41 30.72 -31.15 7.41
CA PHE A 41 30.67 -30.83 8.84
C PHE A 41 30.46 -32.09 9.70
N ALA A 42 29.52 -32.97 9.33
CA ALA A 42 29.28 -34.22 10.05
C ALA A 42 30.52 -35.14 10.03
N GLU A 43 31.24 -35.23 8.91
CA GLU A 43 32.49 -36.00 8.80
C GLU A 43 33.58 -35.40 9.67
N ALA A 44 33.78 -34.07 9.65
CA ALA A 44 34.78 -33.38 10.45
C ALA A 44 34.45 -33.48 11.97
N SER A 45 33.18 -33.45 12.35
CA SER A 45 32.77 -33.71 13.74
C SER A 45 33.12 -35.11 14.21
N GLY A 46 32.89 -36.11 13.35
CA GLY A 46 33.31 -37.50 13.64
C GLY A 46 34.83 -37.64 13.82
N GLU A 47 35.62 -37.01 12.95
CA GLU A 47 37.09 -37.01 13.06
C GLU A 47 37.57 -36.33 14.34
N LEU A 48 36.99 -35.19 14.71
CA LEU A 48 37.36 -34.50 15.94
C LEU A 48 37.08 -35.38 17.18
N VAL A 49 35.88 -35.97 17.27
CA VAL A 49 35.51 -36.84 18.39
C VAL A 49 36.44 -38.06 18.43
N ASN A 50 36.73 -38.64 17.26
CA ASN A 50 37.69 -39.76 17.18
C ASN A 50 39.09 -39.37 17.68
N SER A 51 39.59 -38.20 17.31
CA SER A 51 40.90 -37.70 17.78
C SER A 51 40.94 -37.43 19.30
N ILE A 52 39.80 -37.10 19.92
CA ILE A 52 39.68 -36.97 21.38
C ILE A 52 39.66 -38.37 22.02
N ALA A 53 38.92 -39.31 21.50
CA ALA A 53 38.76 -40.67 22.08
C ALA A 53 40.09 -41.44 22.08
N PHE A 54 40.87 -41.31 21.01
CA PHE A 54 42.18 -41.94 20.86
C PHE A 54 43.37 -41.04 21.23
N PHE A 55 43.15 -40.00 22.04
CA PHE A 55 44.19 -39.07 22.45
C PHE A 55 45.33 -39.72 23.25
N HIS A 56 45.01 -40.68 24.10
CA HIS A 56 45.95 -41.43 24.94
C HIS A 56 46.38 -42.77 24.34
N ASP A 57 46.00 -43.05 23.10
CA ASP A 57 46.41 -44.31 22.46
C ASP A 57 47.92 -44.28 22.14
N ALA A 58 48.62 -45.38 22.51
CA ALA A 58 50.06 -45.53 22.29
C ALA A 58 50.45 -45.49 20.80
N ALA A 59 49.52 -45.80 19.89
CA ALA A 59 49.73 -45.73 18.45
C ALA A 59 49.71 -44.29 17.89
N ASN A 60 49.25 -43.31 18.68
CA ASN A 60 49.14 -41.93 18.25
C ASN A 60 50.44 -41.13 18.53
N THR A 61 51.28 -40.93 17.52
CA THR A 61 52.57 -40.29 17.65
C THR A 61 52.53 -38.78 17.97
N ASN A 62 51.44 -38.09 17.61
CA ASN A 62 51.27 -36.64 17.82
C ASN A 62 49.79 -36.27 18.14
N PRO A 63 49.29 -36.69 19.31
CA PRO A 63 47.86 -36.57 19.64
C PRO A 63 47.35 -35.09 19.66
N LEU A 64 48.17 -34.19 20.19
CA LEU A 64 47.81 -32.76 20.27
C LEU A 64 47.74 -32.12 18.89
N ALA A 65 48.67 -32.42 17.99
CA ALA A 65 48.66 -31.90 16.63
C ALA A 65 47.46 -32.41 15.84
N SER A 66 47.09 -33.70 15.95
CA SER A 66 45.90 -34.30 15.35
C SER A 66 44.62 -33.61 15.85
N LEU A 67 44.50 -33.45 17.17
CA LEU A 67 43.35 -32.79 17.78
C LEU A 67 43.19 -31.34 17.27
N LEU A 68 44.28 -30.54 17.32
CA LEU A 68 44.23 -29.14 16.89
C LEU A 68 43.93 -29.02 15.38
N THR A 69 44.44 -29.94 14.56
CA THR A 69 44.17 -29.97 13.13
C THR A 69 42.66 -30.21 12.84
N HIS A 70 42.06 -31.25 13.45
CA HIS A 70 40.63 -31.55 13.25
C HIS A 70 39.72 -30.46 13.85
N ALA A 71 40.09 -29.88 14.98
CA ALA A 71 39.38 -28.73 15.54
C ALA A 71 39.49 -27.51 14.61
N GLY A 72 40.67 -27.22 14.06
CA GLY A 72 40.86 -26.14 13.10
C GLY A 72 40.03 -26.33 11.80
N ILE A 73 40.01 -27.55 11.27
CA ILE A 73 39.20 -27.91 10.09
C ILE A 73 37.70 -27.72 10.40
N LEU A 74 37.20 -28.17 11.55
CA LEU A 74 35.82 -28.01 11.94
C LEU A 74 35.42 -26.54 12.03
N VAL A 75 36.22 -25.70 12.71
CA VAL A 75 36.00 -24.27 12.81
C VAL A 75 36.00 -23.60 11.42
N ALA A 76 36.97 -23.93 10.57
CA ALA A 76 37.03 -23.39 9.21
C ALA A 76 35.79 -23.77 8.39
N LEU A 77 35.35 -25.03 8.48
CA LEU A 77 34.12 -25.48 7.82
C LEU A 77 32.87 -24.76 8.31
N VAL A 78 32.75 -24.51 9.64
CA VAL A 78 31.60 -23.73 10.19
C VAL A 78 31.63 -22.31 9.64
N VAL A 79 32.79 -21.64 9.66
CA VAL A 79 32.90 -20.28 9.13
C VAL A 79 32.57 -20.23 7.64
N VAL A 80 33.11 -21.11 6.83
CA VAL A 80 32.84 -21.18 5.38
C VAL A 80 31.36 -21.49 5.11
N LYS A 81 30.78 -22.47 5.82
CA LYS A 81 29.38 -22.88 5.63
C LYS A 81 28.41 -21.79 6.08
N ASP A 82 28.58 -21.26 7.32
CA ASP A 82 27.55 -20.37 7.89
C ASP A 82 27.78 -18.91 7.52
N ALA A 83 29.00 -18.37 7.65
CA ALA A 83 29.29 -17.00 7.24
C ALA A 83 29.42 -16.87 5.71
N GLY A 84 30.15 -17.80 5.05
CA GLY A 84 30.37 -17.76 3.62
C GLY A 84 29.12 -18.13 2.82
N ILE A 85 28.74 -19.42 2.86
CA ILE A 85 27.69 -19.96 1.97
C ILE A 85 26.30 -19.48 2.40
N THR A 86 25.94 -19.63 3.69
CA THR A 86 24.63 -19.25 4.19
C THR A 86 24.44 -17.74 4.18
N GLY A 87 25.47 -16.97 4.58
CA GLY A 87 25.46 -15.50 4.48
C GLY A 87 25.27 -15.01 3.04
N SER A 88 26.02 -15.56 2.07
CA SER A 88 25.85 -15.24 0.65
C SER A 88 24.46 -15.57 0.13
N ARG A 89 23.90 -16.73 0.51
CA ARG A 89 22.54 -17.13 0.16
C ARG A 89 21.50 -16.13 0.71
N MET A 90 21.64 -15.70 1.97
CA MET A 90 20.75 -14.70 2.59
C MET A 90 20.83 -13.38 1.84
N PHE A 91 22.04 -12.92 1.48
CA PHE A 91 22.22 -11.68 0.72
C PHE A 91 21.57 -11.74 -0.66
N VAL A 92 21.79 -12.84 -1.40
CA VAL A 92 21.20 -13.02 -2.75
C VAL A 92 19.67 -13.13 -2.67
N SER A 93 19.14 -13.86 -1.68
CA SER A 93 17.68 -13.98 -1.49
C SER A 93 17.04 -12.64 -1.10
N ALA A 94 17.67 -11.84 -0.24
CA ALA A 94 17.23 -10.49 0.10
C ALA A 94 17.27 -9.56 -1.14
N THR A 95 18.27 -9.72 -2.01
CA THR A 95 18.38 -8.98 -3.26
C THR A 95 17.24 -9.34 -4.22
N LEU A 96 16.95 -10.64 -4.40
CA LEU A 96 15.81 -11.10 -5.19
C LEU A 96 14.48 -10.56 -4.65
N HIS A 97 14.29 -10.64 -3.33
CA HIS A 97 13.10 -10.10 -2.64
C HIS A 97 12.92 -8.60 -2.90
N ARG A 98 13.98 -7.81 -2.69
CA ARG A 98 13.97 -6.35 -2.92
C ARG A 98 13.61 -6.01 -4.37
N LYS A 99 14.22 -6.69 -5.36
CA LYS A 99 14.00 -6.42 -6.78
C LYS A 99 12.61 -6.84 -7.24
N TRP A 100 12.13 -8.02 -6.85
CA TRP A 100 10.77 -8.47 -7.16
C TRP A 100 9.71 -7.56 -6.54
N ARG A 101 9.88 -7.19 -5.27
CA ARG A 101 9.00 -6.22 -4.59
C ARG A 101 8.97 -4.88 -5.33
N ALA A 102 10.13 -4.30 -5.64
CA ALA A 102 10.22 -3.02 -6.34
C ALA A 102 9.56 -3.06 -7.73
N TRP A 103 9.72 -4.15 -8.46
CA TRP A 103 9.07 -4.35 -9.75
C TRP A 103 7.53 -4.40 -9.64
N LEU A 104 7.01 -5.15 -8.66
CA LEU A 104 5.57 -5.21 -8.40
C LEU A 104 5.02 -3.85 -7.98
N ASP A 105 5.67 -3.18 -7.03
CA ASP A 105 5.28 -1.86 -6.54
C ASP A 105 5.20 -0.84 -7.68
N SER A 106 6.25 -0.75 -8.51
CA SER A 106 6.25 0.14 -9.68
C SER A 106 5.09 -0.16 -10.63
N ARG A 107 4.76 -1.43 -10.85
CA ARG A 107 3.69 -1.83 -11.76
C ARG A 107 2.29 -1.53 -11.20
N PHE A 108 2.09 -1.72 -9.89
CA PHE A 108 0.85 -1.35 -9.22
C PHE A 108 0.66 0.17 -9.19
N ASN A 109 1.71 0.92 -8.86
CA ASN A 109 1.66 2.39 -8.86
C ASN A 109 1.36 2.95 -10.26
N ALA A 110 2.02 2.43 -11.30
CA ALA A 110 1.74 2.85 -12.66
C ALA A 110 0.29 2.55 -13.10
N ALA A 111 -0.27 1.43 -12.65
CA ALA A 111 -1.64 1.06 -12.97
C ALA A 111 -2.70 1.82 -12.14
N LEU A 112 -2.38 2.19 -10.90
CA LEU A 112 -3.26 3.00 -10.04
C LEU A 112 -3.30 4.47 -10.48
N LEU A 113 -2.17 5.00 -10.93
CA LEU A 113 -1.99 6.41 -11.30
C LEU A 113 -2.08 6.62 -12.82
N ASP A 114 -2.88 5.81 -13.50
CA ASP A 114 -3.13 5.98 -14.92
C ASP A 114 -4.04 7.19 -15.22
N SER A 115 -4.11 7.59 -16.48
CA SER A 115 -4.91 8.73 -16.95
C SER A 115 -6.43 8.53 -16.82
N ASN A 116 -6.90 7.34 -16.51
CA ASN A 116 -8.32 7.01 -16.39
C ASN A 116 -8.87 7.17 -14.97
N HIS A 117 -8.12 7.82 -14.08
CA HIS A 117 -8.49 7.99 -12.66
C HIS A 117 -8.72 6.67 -11.92
N THR A 118 -7.97 5.62 -12.28
CA THR A 118 -8.11 4.27 -11.73
C THR A 118 -8.04 4.26 -10.19
N HIS A 119 -7.17 5.07 -9.57
CA HIS A 119 -7.08 5.23 -8.12
C HIS A 119 -8.40 5.69 -7.48
N PHE A 120 -9.10 6.64 -8.12
CA PHE A 120 -10.38 7.15 -7.65
C PHE A 120 -11.47 6.08 -7.80
N HIS A 121 -11.58 5.49 -8.98
CA HIS A 121 -12.60 4.48 -9.25
C HIS A 121 -12.39 3.20 -8.45
N ALA A 122 -11.15 2.76 -8.23
CA ALA A 122 -10.84 1.60 -7.37
C ALA A 122 -11.29 1.79 -5.92
N GLN A 123 -11.30 3.03 -5.42
CA GLN A 123 -11.72 3.35 -4.06
C GLN A 123 -13.24 3.56 -3.94
N HIS A 124 -13.89 4.11 -4.99
CA HIS A 124 -15.30 4.53 -4.94
C HIS A 124 -16.26 3.62 -5.71
N SER A 125 -15.75 2.66 -6.50
CA SER A 125 -16.55 1.92 -7.48
C SER A 125 -17.42 0.81 -6.91
N ALA A 126 -17.23 0.44 -5.65
CA ALA A 126 -17.86 -0.79 -5.19
C ALA A 126 -18.37 -0.72 -3.76
N GLU A 127 -19.67 -0.82 -3.61
CA GLU A 127 -20.29 -1.29 -2.37
C GLU A 127 -19.75 -2.67 -2.03
N GLY A 128 -18.91 -2.75 -0.99
CA GLY A 128 -18.42 -4.01 -0.45
C GLY A 128 -17.36 -4.76 -1.26
N THR A 129 -16.97 -4.31 -2.45
CA THR A 129 -15.93 -4.94 -3.27
C THR A 129 -14.68 -4.08 -3.45
N ALA A 130 -14.72 -2.80 -3.08
CA ALA A 130 -13.50 -2.00 -3.02
C ALA A 130 -12.57 -2.58 -1.93
N PRO A 131 -11.31 -2.91 -2.27
CA PRO A 131 -10.40 -3.39 -1.25
C PRO A 131 -10.14 -2.28 -0.24
N ASP A 132 -10.43 -2.57 1.03
CA ASP A 132 -10.05 -1.70 2.14
C ASP A 132 -8.52 -1.57 2.23
N ASN A 133 -8.03 -0.44 2.70
CA ASN A 133 -6.61 -0.20 2.95
C ASN A 133 -5.68 -0.58 1.77
N ILE A 134 -5.93 -0.01 0.59
CA ILE A 134 -5.12 -0.27 -0.63
C ILE A 134 -3.64 0.02 -0.37
N ASP A 135 -3.33 1.07 0.40
CA ASP A 135 -2.00 1.46 0.84
C ASP A 135 -1.27 0.31 1.57
N GLN A 136 -1.92 -0.27 2.58
CA GLN A 136 -1.38 -1.41 3.33
C GLN A 136 -1.22 -2.65 2.43
N ARG A 137 -2.17 -2.90 1.53
CA ARG A 137 -2.11 -4.05 0.61
C ARG A 137 -0.96 -3.93 -0.38
N VAL A 138 -0.71 -2.75 -0.91
CA VAL A 138 0.41 -2.50 -1.83
C VAL A 138 1.73 -2.51 -1.07
N GLN A 139 1.83 -1.87 0.09
CA GLN A 139 3.08 -1.75 0.82
C GLN A 139 3.45 -3.04 1.59
N GLU A 140 2.56 -3.54 2.46
CA GLU A 140 2.86 -4.64 3.37
C GLU A 140 2.58 -6.00 2.72
N SER A 141 1.40 -6.19 2.10
CA SER A 141 1.05 -7.50 1.57
C SER A 141 1.93 -7.93 0.39
N ILE A 142 2.38 -7.01 -0.47
CA ILE A 142 3.35 -7.33 -1.52
C ILE A 142 4.69 -7.76 -0.92
N LYS A 143 5.19 -7.04 0.11
CA LYS A 143 6.43 -7.37 0.82
C LYS A 143 6.36 -8.77 1.42
N ASP A 144 5.31 -9.04 2.19
CA ASP A 144 5.17 -10.32 2.91
C ASP A 144 4.91 -11.49 1.97
N MET A 145 4.15 -11.26 0.90
CA MET A 145 3.92 -12.24 -0.15
C MET A 145 5.22 -12.63 -0.87
N THR A 146 5.99 -11.64 -1.32
CA THR A 146 7.23 -11.90 -2.06
C THR A 146 8.29 -12.54 -1.17
N GLY A 147 8.45 -12.07 0.08
CA GLY A 147 9.35 -12.68 1.07
C GLY A 147 8.94 -14.10 1.45
N GLY A 148 7.66 -14.31 1.73
CA GLY A 148 7.09 -15.62 2.04
C GLY A 148 7.26 -16.64 0.91
N ALA A 149 7.03 -16.23 -0.34
CA ALA A 149 7.20 -17.11 -1.51
C ALA A 149 8.67 -17.55 -1.68
N ILE A 150 9.63 -16.62 -1.55
CA ILE A 150 11.07 -16.93 -1.61
C ILE A 150 11.46 -17.85 -0.45
N GLY A 151 10.99 -17.56 0.78
CA GLY A 151 11.28 -18.37 1.96
C GLY A 151 10.78 -19.81 1.82
N LEU A 152 9.54 -19.99 1.33
CA LEU A 152 8.98 -21.33 1.09
C LEU A 152 9.75 -22.06 -0.03
N ALA A 153 10.10 -21.38 -1.13
CA ALA A 153 10.88 -21.98 -2.19
C ALA A 153 12.28 -22.42 -1.72
N MET A 154 12.95 -21.58 -0.92
CA MET A 154 14.25 -21.94 -0.32
C MET A 154 14.13 -23.12 0.65
N GLY A 155 13.05 -23.19 1.44
CA GLY A 155 12.81 -24.32 2.33
C GLY A 155 12.65 -25.63 1.57
N VAL A 156 11.85 -25.64 0.51
CA VAL A 156 11.71 -26.83 -0.37
C VAL A 156 13.05 -27.22 -0.98
N MET A 157 13.83 -26.27 -1.51
CA MET A 157 15.15 -26.53 -2.08
C MET A 157 16.11 -27.09 -1.02
N ALA A 158 16.10 -26.56 0.20
CA ALA A 158 16.96 -27.02 1.30
C ALA A 158 16.63 -28.47 1.72
N VAL A 159 15.35 -28.79 1.91
CA VAL A 159 14.91 -30.15 2.25
C VAL A 159 15.29 -31.14 1.16
N THR A 160 14.99 -30.80 -0.10
CA THR A 160 15.29 -31.67 -1.25
C THR A 160 16.80 -31.91 -1.41
N SER A 161 17.61 -30.84 -1.31
CA SER A 161 19.08 -30.96 -1.37
C SER A 161 19.66 -31.75 -0.21
N SER A 162 19.11 -31.57 0.98
CA SER A 162 19.56 -32.31 2.18
C SER A 162 19.21 -33.79 2.06
N LEU A 163 17.98 -34.14 1.67
CA LEU A 163 17.59 -35.53 1.42
C LEU A 163 18.49 -36.21 0.40
N PHE A 164 18.92 -35.49 -0.64
CA PHE A 164 19.82 -36.03 -1.64
C PHE A 164 21.24 -36.25 -1.08
N PHE A 165 21.93 -35.21 -0.58
CA PHE A 165 23.33 -35.31 -0.19
C PHE A 165 23.52 -36.09 1.12
N VAL A 166 22.69 -35.84 2.14
CA VAL A 166 22.76 -36.55 3.41
C VAL A 166 22.28 -37.99 3.24
N GLY A 167 21.20 -38.19 2.45
CA GLY A 167 20.71 -39.51 2.14
C GLY A 167 21.74 -40.37 1.40
N GLN A 168 22.40 -39.81 0.39
CA GLN A 168 23.49 -40.49 -0.33
C GLN A 168 24.62 -40.91 0.64
N LYS A 169 25.01 -40.01 1.55
CA LYS A 169 26.07 -40.31 2.53
C LYS A 169 25.64 -41.37 3.54
N LEU A 170 24.42 -41.31 4.08
CA LEU A 170 23.88 -42.33 4.96
C LEU A 170 23.83 -43.72 4.30
N LEU A 171 23.40 -43.78 3.03
CA LEU A 171 23.38 -45.04 2.30
C LEU A 171 24.78 -45.58 2.03
N SER A 172 25.75 -44.75 1.67
CA SER A 172 27.15 -45.16 1.42
C SER A 172 27.91 -45.56 2.69
N SER A 173 27.51 -45.05 3.85
CA SER A 173 28.10 -45.37 5.17
C SER A 173 27.27 -46.40 5.95
N SER A 174 26.28 -47.02 5.32
CA SER A 174 25.33 -47.93 6.00
C SER A 174 25.97 -49.31 6.24
N THR A 175 25.55 -49.92 7.33
CA THR A 175 25.98 -51.23 7.79
C THR A 175 24.82 -52.09 8.23
N GLU A 176 25.05 -53.42 8.34
CA GLU A 176 24.10 -54.39 8.84
C GLU A 176 23.74 -54.09 10.31
N VAL A 177 22.49 -54.26 10.65
CA VAL A 177 21.97 -54.09 12.03
C VAL A 177 21.54 -55.46 12.58
N ALA A 178 22.08 -55.83 13.72
CA ALA A 178 21.69 -57.07 14.40
C ALA A 178 20.18 -57.08 14.69
N GLY A 179 19.51 -58.17 14.30
CA GLY A 179 18.05 -58.30 14.39
C GLY A 179 17.26 -57.78 13.18
N LEU A 180 17.92 -57.13 12.19
CA LEU A 180 17.33 -56.63 10.94
C LEU A 180 18.15 -57.12 9.74
N GLU A 181 18.68 -58.33 9.81
CA GLU A 181 19.60 -58.93 8.80
C GLU A 181 18.98 -59.02 7.39
N PHE A 182 17.64 -59.05 7.32
CA PHE A 182 16.94 -59.05 6.01
C PHE A 182 17.12 -57.76 5.20
N LEU A 183 17.56 -56.68 5.84
CA LEU A 183 17.87 -55.39 5.16
C LEU A 183 19.31 -55.35 4.64
N GLY A 184 20.14 -56.35 4.91
CA GLY A 184 21.52 -56.42 4.52
C GLY A 184 22.34 -55.20 4.92
N SER A 185 23.25 -54.76 4.08
CA SER A 185 24.14 -53.62 4.31
C SER A 185 23.42 -52.26 4.44
N TYR A 186 22.13 -52.18 4.11
CA TYR A 186 21.37 -50.93 4.19
C TYR A 186 20.62 -50.75 5.53
N GLY A 187 20.76 -51.67 6.49
CA GLY A 187 20.00 -51.73 7.72
C GLY A 187 20.04 -50.45 8.54
N SER A 188 21.21 -49.87 8.79
CA SER A 188 21.37 -48.65 9.59
C SER A 188 20.82 -47.40 8.88
N ALA A 189 20.93 -47.29 7.58
CA ALA A 189 20.35 -46.20 6.82
C ALA A 189 18.81 -46.28 6.80
N VAL A 190 18.24 -47.46 6.56
CA VAL A 190 16.78 -47.65 6.58
C VAL A 190 16.22 -47.29 7.97
N LEU A 191 16.89 -47.75 9.04
CA LEU A 191 16.48 -47.39 10.42
C LEU A 191 16.53 -45.88 10.66
N ALA A 192 17.55 -45.18 10.13
CA ALA A 192 17.65 -43.71 10.22
C ALA A 192 16.51 -43.03 9.46
N PHE A 193 16.22 -43.44 8.22
CA PHE A 193 15.09 -42.89 7.46
C PHE A 193 13.74 -43.17 8.11
N VAL A 194 13.51 -44.35 8.64
CA VAL A 194 12.27 -44.70 9.36
C VAL A 194 12.15 -43.86 10.63
N ALA A 195 13.24 -43.69 11.39
CA ALA A 195 13.23 -42.87 12.60
C ALA A 195 12.85 -41.40 12.25
N VAL A 196 13.43 -40.83 11.21
CA VAL A 196 13.08 -39.47 10.74
C VAL A 196 11.64 -39.44 10.21
N ALA A 197 11.23 -40.41 9.39
CA ALA A 197 9.89 -40.49 8.79
C ALA A 197 8.76 -40.68 9.81
N VAL A 198 9.04 -41.24 10.97
CA VAL A 198 8.06 -41.34 12.09
C VAL A 198 8.14 -40.10 12.97
N TYR A 199 9.34 -39.71 13.37
CA TYR A 199 9.55 -38.63 14.33
C TYR A 199 9.08 -37.27 13.80
N VAL A 200 9.46 -36.89 12.60
CA VAL A 200 9.14 -35.57 12.03
C VAL A 200 7.63 -35.39 11.79
N PRO A 201 6.89 -36.30 11.11
CA PRO A 201 5.46 -36.14 10.90
C PRO A 201 4.65 -36.18 12.20
N PHE A 202 5.02 -37.04 13.18
CA PHE A 202 4.35 -37.09 14.48
C PHE A 202 4.44 -35.74 15.21
N ASN A 203 5.63 -35.19 15.31
CA ASN A 203 5.82 -33.87 15.94
C ASN A 203 5.23 -32.73 15.13
N THR A 204 5.27 -32.81 13.77
CA THR A 204 4.60 -31.84 12.88
C THR A 204 3.10 -31.81 13.15
N TRP A 205 2.46 -32.97 13.37
CA TRP A 205 1.04 -33.03 13.72
C TRP A 205 0.74 -32.30 15.03
N ILE A 206 1.58 -32.49 16.07
CA ILE A 206 1.44 -31.75 17.34
C ILE A 206 1.62 -30.25 17.12
N ALA A 207 2.68 -29.86 16.41
CA ALA A 207 3.01 -28.47 16.13
C ALA A 207 1.90 -27.75 15.35
N VAL A 208 1.28 -28.40 14.36
CA VAL A 208 0.15 -27.84 13.59
C VAL A 208 -1.07 -27.62 14.48
N ARG A 209 -1.34 -28.52 15.42
CA ARG A 209 -2.46 -28.37 16.38
C ARG A 209 -2.24 -27.18 17.32
N LEU A 210 -1.06 -27.03 17.89
CA LEU A 210 -0.70 -25.92 18.77
C LEU A 210 -0.58 -24.61 17.97
N GLY A 211 0.07 -24.67 16.83
CA GLY A 211 0.27 -23.51 15.94
C GLY A 211 -1.04 -22.93 15.41
N GLY A 212 -2.03 -23.78 15.09
CA GLY A 212 -3.35 -23.32 14.66
C GLY A 212 -4.12 -22.53 15.74
N LEU A 213 -3.89 -22.85 17.02
CA LEU A 213 -4.43 -22.05 18.13
C LEU A 213 -3.70 -20.73 18.27
N LEU A 214 -2.37 -20.75 18.15
CA LEU A 214 -1.52 -19.57 18.20
C LEU A 214 -1.86 -18.57 17.07
N GLU A 215 -2.08 -19.07 15.85
CA GLU A 215 -2.48 -18.26 14.69
C GLU A 215 -3.81 -17.54 14.95
N ARG A 216 -4.82 -18.25 15.46
CA ARG A 216 -6.12 -17.65 15.80
C ARG A 216 -5.99 -16.53 16.82
N LEU A 217 -5.21 -16.76 17.88
CA LEU A 217 -4.97 -15.76 18.93
C LEU A 217 -4.17 -14.57 18.39
N SER A 218 -3.19 -14.80 17.51
CA SER A 218 -2.43 -13.74 16.84
C SER A 218 -3.34 -12.85 15.97
N VAL A 219 -4.27 -13.44 15.21
CA VAL A 219 -5.25 -12.68 14.42
C VAL A 219 -6.19 -11.87 15.31
N MET A 220 -6.64 -12.45 16.44
CA MET A 220 -7.48 -11.73 17.41
C MET A 220 -6.73 -10.54 18.03
N MET A 221 -5.46 -10.74 18.41
CA MET A 221 -4.60 -9.70 18.95
C MET A 221 -4.39 -8.56 17.95
N GLN A 222 -4.06 -8.89 16.68
CA GLN A 222 -3.90 -7.89 15.62
C GLN A 222 -5.18 -7.07 15.37
N ARG A 223 -6.36 -7.71 15.48
CA ARG A 223 -7.64 -6.99 15.37
C ARG A 223 -7.86 -6.04 16.54
N ALA A 224 -7.61 -6.49 17.77
CA ALA A 224 -7.75 -5.65 18.96
C ALA A 224 -6.80 -4.45 18.93
N GLU A 225 -5.52 -4.68 18.59
CA GLU A 225 -4.54 -3.60 18.39
C GLU A 225 -4.93 -2.65 17.25
N GLY A 226 -5.46 -3.20 16.14
CA GLY A 226 -5.96 -2.40 15.01
C GLY A 226 -7.11 -1.48 15.41
N SER A 227 -8.07 -1.98 16.20
CA SER A 227 -9.18 -1.20 16.74
C SER A 227 -8.71 -0.09 17.65
N TYR A 228 -7.79 -0.38 18.56
CA TYR A 228 -7.20 0.61 19.47
C TYR A 228 -6.42 1.70 18.72
N ARG A 229 -5.59 1.30 17.74
CA ARG A 229 -4.86 2.24 16.88
C ARG A 229 -5.80 3.13 16.06
N GLY A 230 -6.88 2.55 15.53
CA GLY A 230 -7.92 3.29 14.81
C GLY A 230 -8.56 4.36 15.67
N GLU A 231 -8.87 4.04 16.93
CA GLU A 231 -9.43 5.01 17.87
C GLU A 231 -8.44 6.11 18.26
N LEU A 232 -7.16 5.77 18.49
CA LEU A 232 -6.11 6.76 18.72
C LEU A 232 -5.96 7.72 17.54
N THR A 233 -5.97 7.21 16.31
CA THR A 233 -5.91 8.03 15.10
C THR A 233 -7.13 8.94 14.98
N THR A 234 -8.30 8.42 15.33
CA THR A 234 -9.56 9.18 15.35
C THR A 234 -9.52 10.29 16.39
N LEU A 235 -9.00 10.01 17.59
CA LEU A 235 -8.79 11.00 18.64
C LEU A 235 -7.90 12.14 18.15
N LEU A 236 -6.77 11.82 17.52
CA LEU A 236 -5.84 12.84 17.01
C LEU A 236 -6.51 13.76 15.97
N ARG A 237 -7.32 13.18 15.08
CA ARG A 237 -8.09 13.94 14.08
C ARG A 237 -9.19 14.81 14.70
N ARG A 238 -9.78 14.38 15.82
CA ARG A 238 -10.86 15.07 16.53
C ARG A 238 -10.39 15.79 17.80
N SER A 239 -9.08 15.98 17.98
CA SER A 239 -8.48 16.52 19.21
C SER A 239 -9.12 17.85 19.64
N PHE A 240 -9.36 18.77 18.70
CA PHE A 240 -10.04 20.03 18.98
C PHE A 240 -11.46 19.83 19.50
N HIS A 241 -12.24 18.92 18.91
CA HIS A 241 -13.62 18.67 19.35
C HIS A 241 -13.68 18.02 20.73
N VAL A 242 -12.78 17.08 21.02
CA VAL A 242 -12.69 16.45 22.35
C VAL A 242 -12.31 17.48 23.39
N ALA A 243 -11.32 18.33 23.13
CA ALA A 243 -10.92 19.42 24.03
C ALA A 243 -12.04 20.47 24.23
N ALA A 244 -12.69 20.89 23.16
CA ALA A 244 -13.78 21.87 23.20
C ALA A 244 -15.01 21.36 23.99
N SER A 245 -15.32 20.06 23.90
CA SER A 245 -16.42 19.43 24.63
C SER A 245 -16.05 18.92 26.02
N ARG A 246 -14.77 19.04 26.43
CA ARG A 246 -14.23 18.47 27.69
C ARG A 246 -14.51 16.97 27.81
N GLY A 247 -14.38 16.25 26.65
CA GLY A 247 -14.73 14.85 26.52
C GLY A 247 -13.63 13.86 26.93
N GLU A 248 -12.52 14.30 27.53
CA GLU A 248 -11.33 13.49 27.82
C GLU A 248 -11.63 12.28 28.70
N THR A 249 -12.53 12.45 29.70
CA THR A 249 -12.90 11.35 30.62
C THR A 249 -13.62 10.22 29.89
N VAL A 250 -14.54 10.57 28.98
CA VAL A 250 -15.27 9.58 28.17
C VAL A 250 -14.30 8.87 27.20
N GLN A 251 -13.45 9.64 26.53
CA GLN A 251 -12.46 9.12 25.60
C GLN A 251 -11.48 8.17 26.31
N ARG A 252 -11.03 8.52 27.50
CA ARG A 252 -10.18 7.67 28.33
C ARG A 252 -10.85 6.34 28.66
N SER A 253 -12.12 6.37 29.08
CA SER A 253 -12.86 5.15 29.40
C SER A 253 -13.09 4.24 28.18
N MET A 254 -13.18 4.80 26.97
CA MET A 254 -13.21 4.05 25.72
C MET A 254 -11.87 3.37 25.45
N HIS A 255 -10.77 4.08 25.61
CA HIS A 255 -9.43 3.52 25.43
C HIS A 255 -9.13 2.42 26.44
N GLU A 256 -9.49 2.60 27.72
CA GLU A 256 -9.33 1.59 28.76
C GLU A 256 -10.08 0.30 28.42
N ARG A 257 -11.32 0.40 27.92
CA ARG A 257 -12.09 -0.79 27.47
C ARG A 257 -11.43 -1.51 26.29
N LEU A 258 -10.98 -0.80 25.28
CA LEU A 258 -10.29 -1.39 24.14
C LEU A 258 -8.96 -2.04 24.56
N TYR A 259 -8.27 -1.47 25.54
CA TYR A 259 -7.02 -2.03 26.04
C TYR A 259 -7.22 -3.31 26.85
N VAL A 260 -8.32 -3.46 27.58
CA VAL A 260 -8.68 -4.70 28.28
C VAL A 260 -8.82 -5.86 27.31
N ASP A 261 -9.37 -5.63 26.11
CA ASP A 261 -9.47 -6.67 25.07
C ASP A 261 -8.09 -7.09 24.56
N ILE A 262 -7.16 -6.13 24.41
CA ILE A 262 -5.77 -6.41 24.05
C ILE A 262 -5.11 -7.25 25.14
N ASP A 263 -5.17 -6.81 26.40
CA ASP A 263 -4.49 -7.45 27.53
C ASP A 263 -4.99 -8.90 27.72
N SER A 264 -6.30 -9.10 27.70
CA SER A 264 -6.90 -10.43 27.84
C SER A 264 -6.52 -11.40 26.72
N THR A 265 -6.46 -10.87 25.49
CA THR A 265 -6.06 -11.67 24.31
C THR A 265 -4.57 -11.96 24.36
N TRP A 266 -3.76 -10.99 24.75
CA TRP A 266 -2.31 -11.15 24.89
C TRP A 266 -1.95 -12.15 25.99
N ALA A 267 -2.63 -12.13 27.13
CA ALA A 267 -2.42 -13.12 28.19
C ALA A 267 -2.64 -14.56 27.70
N ARG A 268 -3.73 -14.79 26.94
CA ARG A 268 -4.00 -16.11 26.33
C ARG A 268 -2.94 -16.49 25.28
N TYR A 269 -2.56 -15.52 24.44
CA TYR A 269 -1.51 -15.73 23.45
C TYR A 269 -0.19 -16.14 24.10
N ASN A 270 0.23 -15.47 25.18
CA ASN A 270 1.47 -15.77 25.89
C ASN A 270 1.49 -17.20 26.47
N ILE A 271 0.38 -17.69 27.02
CA ILE A 271 0.29 -19.06 27.52
C ILE A 271 0.52 -20.07 26.40
N VAL A 272 -0.17 -19.90 25.27
CA VAL A 272 -0.04 -20.80 24.11
C VAL A 272 1.33 -20.69 23.46
N HIS A 273 1.86 -19.47 23.31
CA HIS A 273 3.19 -19.21 22.76
C HIS A 273 4.30 -19.85 23.61
N THR A 274 4.22 -19.71 24.95
CA THR A 274 5.19 -20.32 25.86
C THR A 274 5.11 -21.85 25.81
N SER A 275 3.89 -22.42 25.73
CA SER A 275 3.69 -23.87 25.59
C SER A 275 4.25 -24.39 24.27
N TYR A 276 4.09 -23.63 23.17
CA TYR A 276 4.66 -23.97 21.87
C TYR A 276 6.20 -23.90 21.89
N ALA A 277 6.78 -22.86 22.49
CA ALA A 277 8.22 -22.72 22.62
C ALA A 277 8.83 -23.83 23.49
N ALA A 278 8.16 -24.20 24.60
CA ALA A 278 8.58 -25.34 25.43
C ALA A 278 8.54 -26.66 24.64
N PHE A 279 7.47 -26.89 23.86
CA PHE A 279 7.39 -28.05 22.97
C PHE A 279 8.56 -28.05 21.96
N GLU A 280 8.87 -26.93 21.32
CA GLU A 280 9.96 -26.83 20.35
C GLU A 280 11.33 -27.16 20.98
N LEU A 281 11.59 -26.66 22.17
CA LEU A 281 12.84 -26.97 22.91
C LEU A 281 12.95 -28.50 23.21
N VAL A 282 11.89 -29.10 23.70
CA VAL A 282 11.85 -30.57 24.00
C VAL A 282 11.99 -31.37 22.70
N TYR A 283 11.28 -30.98 21.66
CA TYR A 283 11.41 -31.57 20.32
C TYR A 283 12.85 -31.55 19.82
N ASN A 284 13.47 -30.37 19.78
CA ASN A 284 14.84 -30.22 19.29
C ASN A 284 15.84 -31.07 20.11
N PHE A 285 15.67 -31.10 21.43
CA PHE A 285 16.55 -31.90 22.29
C PHE A 285 16.40 -33.42 22.03
N ILE A 286 15.17 -33.95 22.01
CA ILE A 286 14.90 -35.37 21.74
C ILE A 286 15.39 -35.74 20.33
N GLY A 287 15.10 -34.92 19.32
CA GLY A 287 15.55 -35.15 17.96
C GLY A 287 17.06 -35.22 17.83
N ALA A 288 17.77 -34.25 18.39
CA ALA A 288 19.23 -34.10 18.26
C ALA A 288 20.01 -35.10 19.14
N ARG A 289 19.44 -35.53 20.28
CA ARG A 289 20.18 -36.36 21.28
C ARG A 289 19.68 -37.81 21.40
N VAL A 290 18.41 -38.08 21.14
CA VAL A 290 17.87 -39.43 21.27
C VAL A 290 17.65 -40.05 19.88
N VAL A 291 16.89 -39.38 19.02
CA VAL A 291 16.52 -39.95 17.72
C VAL A 291 17.72 -39.98 16.77
N ALA A 292 18.57 -38.97 16.79
CA ALA A 292 19.76 -38.91 15.92
C ALA A 292 20.79 -40.01 16.25
N TYR A 293 20.97 -40.31 17.50
CA TYR A 293 21.96 -41.33 17.94
C TYR A 293 21.41 -42.77 17.90
N GLY A 294 20.09 -42.95 17.90
CA GLY A 294 19.45 -44.27 17.95
C GLY A 294 19.85 -45.25 16.84
N PRO A 295 19.78 -44.87 15.55
CA PRO A 295 20.03 -45.76 14.41
C PRO A 295 21.42 -46.38 14.36
N GLY A 296 22.44 -45.62 14.81
CA GLY A 296 23.85 -46.07 14.82
C GLY A 296 24.25 -46.85 16.07
N LEU A 297 23.41 -46.87 17.13
CA LEU A 297 23.79 -47.41 18.43
C LEU A 297 24.01 -48.93 18.39
N ILE A 298 23.11 -49.69 17.77
CA ILE A 298 23.22 -51.17 17.66
C ILE A 298 24.45 -51.55 16.83
N PRO A 299 24.70 -51.01 15.62
CA PRO A 299 25.93 -51.28 14.88
C PRO A 299 27.21 -50.92 15.65
N TYR A 300 27.19 -49.85 16.45
CA TYR A 300 28.33 -49.43 17.25
C TYR A 300 28.63 -50.42 18.40
N ILE A 301 27.61 -50.86 19.16
CA ILE A 301 27.76 -51.86 20.24
C ILE A 301 28.31 -53.19 19.68
N HIS A 302 27.89 -53.59 18.48
CA HIS A 302 28.37 -54.79 17.83
C HIS A 302 29.67 -54.61 17.03
N SER A 303 30.40 -53.47 17.24
CA SER A 303 31.68 -53.15 16.58
C SER A 303 31.62 -53.23 15.05
N LYS A 304 30.46 -53.02 14.44
CA LYS A 304 30.29 -52.95 12.99
C LYS A 304 30.69 -51.57 12.44
N ILE A 305 30.64 -50.52 13.26
CA ILE A 305 31.14 -49.16 12.96
C ILE A 305 32.02 -48.68 14.10
N ASP A 306 32.96 -47.83 13.76
CA ASP A 306 33.81 -47.12 14.74
C ASP A 306 33.12 -45.92 15.36
N LEU A 307 33.72 -45.30 16.35
CA LEU A 307 33.18 -44.09 17.01
C LEU A 307 33.00 -42.93 16.04
N LYS A 308 33.94 -42.74 15.09
CA LYS A 308 33.84 -41.74 14.03
C LYS A 308 32.56 -41.96 13.20
N GLY A 309 32.33 -43.20 12.71
CA GLY A 309 31.14 -43.55 11.93
C GLY A 309 29.86 -43.36 12.70
N TYR A 310 29.85 -43.68 14.00
CA TYR A 310 28.70 -43.47 14.87
C TYR A 310 28.34 -41.99 15.03
N ILE A 311 29.32 -41.12 15.34
CA ILE A 311 29.11 -39.67 15.50
C ILE A 311 28.74 -39.04 14.16
N THR A 312 29.44 -39.38 13.07
CA THR A 312 29.09 -38.90 11.75
C THR A 312 27.66 -39.25 11.35
N GLY A 313 27.24 -40.52 11.62
CA GLY A 313 25.87 -40.95 11.36
C GLY A 313 24.84 -40.19 12.16
N ALA A 314 25.11 -39.96 13.46
CA ALA A 314 24.23 -39.18 14.31
C ALA A 314 24.07 -37.73 13.85
N GLU A 315 25.18 -37.06 13.46
CA GLU A 315 25.15 -35.68 12.92
C GLU A 315 24.40 -35.62 11.57
N LEU A 316 24.52 -36.61 10.71
CA LEU A 316 23.75 -36.71 9.47
C LEU A 316 22.25 -36.86 9.74
N VAL A 317 21.84 -37.71 10.67
CA VAL A 317 20.43 -37.89 11.08
C VAL A 317 19.89 -36.61 11.71
N ASN A 318 20.69 -35.96 12.59
CA ASN A 318 20.34 -34.67 13.18
C ASN A 318 20.14 -33.58 12.12
N SER A 319 21.02 -33.53 11.10
CA SER A 319 20.87 -32.62 9.96
C SER A 319 19.57 -32.87 9.19
N LEU A 320 19.18 -34.14 8.95
CA LEU A 320 17.90 -34.49 8.31
C LEU A 320 16.71 -34.04 9.17
N ILE A 321 16.73 -34.33 10.47
CA ILE A 321 15.67 -33.91 11.38
C ILE A 321 15.52 -32.40 11.33
N SER A 322 16.61 -31.65 11.44
CA SER A 322 16.63 -30.17 11.41
C SER A 322 16.04 -29.61 10.11
N GLN A 323 16.46 -30.15 8.97
CA GLN A 323 15.94 -29.70 7.68
C GLN A 323 14.46 -30.09 7.47
N CYS A 324 14.07 -31.30 7.84
CA CYS A 324 12.68 -31.75 7.75
C CYS A 324 11.77 -31.05 8.77
N SER A 325 12.30 -30.55 9.88
CA SER A 325 11.55 -29.74 10.85
C SER A 325 11.00 -28.45 10.24
N TRP A 326 11.51 -28.01 9.07
CA TRP A 326 10.91 -26.94 8.30
C TRP A 326 9.41 -27.14 8.05
N PHE A 327 8.94 -28.39 7.91
CA PHE A 327 7.51 -28.70 7.75
C PHE A 327 6.65 -28.23 8.94
N ILE A 328 7.23 -28.09 10.14
CA ILE A 328 6.53 -27.54 11.32
C ILE A 328 6.12 -26.09 11.10
N HIS A 329 6.97 -25.30 10.44
CA HIS A 329 6.76 -23.88 10.21
C HIS A 329 6.10 -23.58 8.85
N VAL A 330 6.02 -24.57 7.95
CA VAL A 330 5.54 -24.34 6.59
C VAL A 330 4.04 -24.03 6.51
N MET A 331 3.21 -24.64 7.36
CA MET A 331 1.75 -24.45 7.30
C MET A 331 1.33 -23.00 7.63
N PRO A 332 1.81 -22.39 8.73
CA PRO A 332 1.59 -20.97 8.99
C PRO A 332 2.11 -20.07 7.87
N ALA A 333 3.30 -20.38 7.33
CA ALA A 333 3.89 -19.62 6.24
C ALA A 333 3.06 -19.71 4.95
N ILE A 334 2.51 -20.87 4.61
CA ILE A 334 1.59 -21.05 3.47
C ILE A 334 0.29 -20.27 3.71
N ALA A 335 -0.28 -20.33 4.92
CA ALA A 335 -1.50 -19.58 5.26
C ALA A 335 -1.28 -18.08 5.11
N THR A 336 -0.19 -17.54 5.64
CA THR A 336 0.22 -16.13 5.50
C THR A 336 0.45 -15.75 4.04
N LEU A 337 1.17 -16.57 3.28
CA LEU A 337 1.39 -16.35 1.85
C LEU A 337 0.06 -16.31 1.07
N ARG A 338 -0.87 -17.24 1.34
CA ARG A 338 -2.20 -17.26 0.71
C ARG A 338 -3.00 -16.00 1.05
N ALA A 339 -3.02 -15.59 2.32
CA ALA A 339 -3.75 -14.41 2.77
C ALA A 339 -3.21 -13.14 2.08
N ASN A 340 -1.89 -12.93 2.09
CA ASN A 340 -1.27 -11.77 1.45
C ASN A 340 -1.42 -11.80 -0.07
N SER A 341 -1.27 -12.98 -0.70
CA SER A 341 -1.48 -13.13 -2.15
C SER A 341 -2.92 -12.80 -2.54
N ARG A 342 -3.91 -13.22 -1.75
CA ARG A 342 -5.32 -12.89 -1.99
C ARG A 342 -5.56 -11.39 -1.90
N ARG A 343 -5.01 -10.72 -0.88
CA ARG A 343 -5.10 -9.26 -0.73
C ARG A 343 -4.51 -8.52 -1.94
N VAL A 344 -3.37 -8.96 -2.45
CA VAL A 344 -2.73 -8.38 -3.64
C VAL A 344 -3.55 -8.66 -4.90
N MET A 345 -4.10 -9.86 -5.05
CA MET A 345 -4.99 -10.21 -6.17
C MET A 345 -6.29 -9.40 -6.17
N ASP A 346 -6.86 -9.12 -4.99
CA ASP A 346 -8.06 -8.29 -4.87
C ASP A 346 -7.80 -6.87 -5.39
N VAL A 347 -6.64 -6.28 -5.04
CA VAL A 347 -6.22 -4.97 -5.58
C VAL A 347 -5.99 -5.04 -7.08
N ALA A 348 -5.30 -6.08 -7.57
CA ALA A 348 -5.08 -6.26 -9.01
C ALA A 348 -6.39 -6.40 -9.78
N ALA A 349 -7.37 -7.13 -9.23
CA ALA A 349 -8.69 -7.29 -9.81
C ALA A 349 -9.48 -5.97 -9.80
N ALA A 350 -9.43 -5.21 -8.70
CA ALA A 350 -10.07 -3.90 -8.61
C ALA A 350 -9.50 -2.92 -9.64
N ILE A 351 -8.18 -2.85 -9.77
CA ILE A 351 -7.51 -2.01 -10.78
C ILE A 351 -7.95 -2.43 -12.20
N GLU A 352 -7.88 -3.72 -12.52
CA GLU A 352 -8.21 -4.21 -13.85
C GLU A 352 -9.69 -3.98 -14.22
N ASN A 353 -10.60 -4.12 -13.24
CA ASN A 353 -12.02 -3.86 -13.44
C ASN A 353 -12.30 -2.39 -13.76
N VAL A 354 -11.55 -1.46 -13.18
CA VAL A 354 -11.79 -0.02 -13.36
C VAL A 354 -10.84 0.66 -14.37
N GLN A 355 -9.94 -0.06 -15.03
CA GLN A 355 -9.11 0.50 -16.11
C GLN A 355 -9.93 1.11 -17.27
N ARG A 356 -11.18 0.65 -17.42
CA ARG A 356 -12.17 1.23 -18.35
C ARG A 356 -13.44 1.58 -17.58
N PRO A 357 -13.45 2.71 -16.86
CA PRO A 357 -14.55 3.03 -15.94
C PRO A 357 -15.92 3.02 -16.61
N ALA A 358 -16.04 3.60 -17.79
CA ALA A 358 -17.31 3.62 -18.54
C ALA A 358 -17.84 2.22 -18.89
N GLU A 359 -16.96 1.29 -19.25
CA GLU A 359 -17.34 -0.09 -19.56
C GLU A 359 -17.69 -0.87 -18.28
N PHE A 360 -16.92 -0.71 -17.22
CA PHE A 360 -17.15 -1.31 -15.91
C PHE A 360 -18.52 -0.92 -15.35
N TYR A 361 -18.84 0.38 -15.33
CA TYR A 361 -20.11 0.88 -14.82
C TYR A 361 -21.29 0.50 -15.72
N ARG A 362 -21.11 0.41 -17.03
CA ARG A 362 -22.12 -0.08 -17.97
C ARG A 362 -22.42 -1.56 -17.76
N GLN A 363 -21.41 -2.39 -17.61
CA GLN A 363 -21.58 -3.82 -17.35
C GLN A 363 -22.27 -4.11 -16.01
N SER A 364 -22.05 -3.24 -15.02
CA SER A 364 -22.75 -3.33 -13.73
C SER A 364 -24.17 -2.78 -13.74
N GLY A 365 -24.67 -2.26 -14.88
CA GLY A 365 -26.00 -1.65 -15.01
C GLY A 365 -26.16 -0.34 -14.26
N ARG A 366 -25.06 0.29 -13.81
CA ARG A 366 -25.07 1.48 -12.94
C ARG A 366 -24.96 2.79 -13.71
N SER A 367 -24.45 2.75 -14.94
CA SER A 367 -24.10 3.95 -15.68
C SER A 367 -23.99 3.68 -17.18
N ASP A 368 -24.44 4.63 -18.00
CA ASP A 368 -24.17 4.68 -19.44
C ASP A 368 -23.72 6.10 -19.85
N PHE A 369 -22.62 6.58 -19.26
CA PHE A 369 -22.01 7.83 -19.68
C PHE A 369 -21.15 7.65 -20.93
N ARG A 370 -21.26 8.62 -21.86
CA ARG A 370 -20.43 8.72 -23.08
C ARG A 370 -19.73 10.06 -23.11
N TYR A 371 -18.40 10.01 -23.01
CA TYR A 371 -17.55 11.20 -23.13
C TYR A 371 -16.94 11.21 -24.53
N VAL A 372 -17.30 12.23 -25.33
CA VAL A 372 -16.88 12.33 -26.74
C VAL A 372 -16.08 13.61 -26.92
N ARG A 373 -14.93 13.54 -27.61
CA ARG A 373 -14.16 14.71 -28.02
C ARG A 373 -14.32 14.88 -29.52
N GLN A 374 -14.93 15.98 -29.91
CA GLN A 374 -15.11 16.34 -31.34
C GLN A 374 -15.22 17.87 -31.43
N ASN A 375 -15.11 18.40 -32.64
CA ASN A 375 -15.28 19.84 -32.91
C ASN A 375 -16.78 20.18 -32.98
N PRO A 376 -17.44 20.47 -31.86
CA PRO A 376 -18.81 20.97 -31.90
C PRO A 376 -18.82 22.44 -32.31
N VAL A 377 -19.86 22.84 -32.99
CA VAL A 377 -20.13 24.26 -33.32
C VAL A 377 -20.30 25.10 -32.03
N PHE A 378 -20.75 24.48 -30.96
CA PHE A 378 -20.89 25.07 -29.63
C PHE A 378 -19.86 24.42 -28.69
N GLY A 379 -19.34 25.11 -27.71
CA GLY A 379 -18.32 24.61 -26.80
C GLY A 379 -18.65 23.25 -26.13
N LEU A 380 -18.97 23.21 -24.84
CA LEU A 380 -19.37 21.98 -24.13
C LEU A 380 -20.86 21.70 -24.37
N THR A 381 -21.21 20.48 -24.76
CA THR A 381 -22.62 20.04 -24.91
C THR A 381 -22.91 18.83 -24.05
N VAL A 382 -24.04 18.86 -23.36
CA VAL A 382 -24.56 17.77 -22.52
C VAL A 382 -25.93 17.36 -23.06
N SER A 383 -26.15 16.07 -23.25
CA SER A 383 -27.41 15.55 -23.80
C SER A 383 -27.88 14.31 -23.04
N ASN A 384 -29.17 14.24 -22.77
CA ASN A 384 -29.86 13.13 -22.09
C ASN A 384 -29.13 12.72 -20.80
N LEU A 385 -28.79 13.71 -19.97
CA LEU A 385 -28.08 13.49 -18.71
C LEU A 385 -29.08 13.20 -17.60
N ASP A 386 -29.01 12.00 -17.03
CA ASP A 386 -29.72 11.62 -15.82
C ASP A 386 -28.69 11.25 -14.74
N LEU A 387 -28.71 11.95 -13.61
CA LEU A 387 -27.86 11.66 -12.47
C LEU A 387 -28.65 10.95 -11.38
N ALA A 388 -28.15 9.81 -10.93
CA ALA A 388 -28.75 9.02 -9.87
C ALA A 388 -27.85 8.96 -8.63
N HIS A 389 -28.42 8.60 -7.50
CA HIS A 389 -27.69 8.21 -6.32
C HIS A 389 -27.15 6.78 -6.47
N HIS A 390 -26.24 6.44 -5.59
CA HIS A 390 -25.71 5.08 -5.48
C HIS A 390 -26.86 4.09 -5.17
N GLY A 391 -27.11 3.10 -6.05
CA GLY A 391 -28.14 2.07 -5.90
C GLY A 391 -28.82 1.71 -7.22
N HIS A 392 -29.20 0.43 -7.39
CA HIS A 392 -29.76 -0.08 -8.66
C HIS A 392 -31.14 0.48 -9.05
N ASP A 393 -31.91 0.98 -8.07
CA ASP A 393 -33.30 1.39 -8.27
C ASP A 393 -33.58 2.86 -7.93
N SER A 394 -32.54 3.70 -7.83
CA SER A 394 -32.77 5.11 -7.51
C SER A 394 -33.21 5.89 -8.73
N ALA A 395 -34.40 6.52 -8.65
CA ALA A 395 -34.82 7.50 -9.64
C ALA A 395 -33.76 8.62 -9.78
N PRO A 396 -33.58 9.17 -11.00
CA PRO A 396 -32.66 10.29 -11.20
C PRO A 396 -33.05 11.47 -10.31
N PHE A 397 -32.07 12.03 -9.61
CA PHE A 397 -32.28 13.27 -8.85
C PHE A 397 -32.09 14.53 -9.69
N LEU A 398 -31.50 14.40 -10.89
CA LEU A 398 -31.33 15.46 -11.85
C LEU A 398 -31.44 14.90 -13.26
N SER A 399 -32.28 15.51 -14.09
CA SER A 399 -32.47 15.17 -15.51
C SER A 399 -32.28 16.41 -16.39
N ILE A 400 -31.49 16.30 -17.44
CA ILE A 400 -31.18 17.36 -18.39
C ILE A 400 -31.27 16.80 -19.81
N ASP A 401 -32.27 17.22 -20.61
CA ASP A 401 -32.41 16.77 -21.99
C ASP A 401 -31.28 17.30 -22.86
N ARG A 402 -31.03 18.60 -22.81
CA ARG A 402 -29.97 19.25 -23.59
C ARG A 402 -29.48 20.54 -22.91
N LEU A 403 -28.16 20.65 -22.76
CA LEU A 403 -27.52 21.82 -22.21
C LEU A 403 -26.27 22.15 -23.03
N GLN A 404 -26.06 23.42 -23.33
CA GLN A 404 -24.94 23.89 -24.12
C GLN A 404 -24.24 25.06 -23.43
N PHE A 405 -22.92 25.03 -23.41
CA PHE A 405 -22.06 26.11 -22.96
C PHE A 405 -21.23 26.60 -24.16
N ARG A 406 -21.37 27.87 -24.48
CA ARG A 406 -20.63 28.48 -25.61
C ARG A 406 -19.17 28.65 -25.23
N ARG A 407 -18.30 28.67 -26.21
CA ARG A 407 -16.89 28.97 -25.99
C ARG A 407 -16.72 30.39 -25.43
N GLY A 408 -15.97 30.50 -24.32
CA GLY A 408 -15.76 31.78 -23.63
C GLY A 408 -16.91 32.21 -22.72
N GLU A 409 -18.00 31.43 -22.63
CA GLU A 409 -19.13 31.72 -21.75
C GLU A 409 -18.85 31.35 -20.31
N TRP A 410 -19.19 32.24 -19.40
CA TRP A 410 -19.13 32.01 -17.96
C TRP A 410 -20.53 31.75 -17.41
N THR A 411 -20.75 30.55 -16.85
CA THR A 411 -22.02 30.13 -16.27
C THR A 411 -21.85 29.78 -14.81
N TYR A 412 -22.67 30.36 -13.92
CA TYR A 412 -22.69 29.90 -12.54
C TYR A 412 -23.94 29.05 -12.25
N LEU A 413 -23.77 28.07 -11.35
CA LEU A 413 -24.79 27.12 -10.95
C LEU A 413 -25.46 27.60 -9.67
N ARG A 414 -26.79 27.73 -9.68
CA ARG A 414 -27.62 28.15 -8.57
C ARG A 414 -28.61 27.05 -8.19
N GLY A 415 -28.92 26.90 -6.91
CA GLY A 415 -29.91 25.98 -6.40
C GLY A 415 -29.69 25.69 -4.92
N GLU A 416 -30.63 25.04 -4.27
CA GLU A 416 -30.54 24.68 -2.86
C GLU A 416 -29.34 23.75 -2.57
N SER A 417 -28.93 23.69 -1.31
CA SER A 417 -27.88 22.72 -0.90
C SER A 417 -28.41 21.30 -1.10
N GLY A 418 -27.59 20.43 -1.69
CA GLY A 418 -27.97 19.04 -1.97
C GLY A 418 -28.72 18.81 -3.29
N CYS A 419 -29.09 19.84 -4.08
CA CYS A 419 -29.78 19.67 -5.36
C CYS A 419 -28.91 19.09 -6.50
N GLY A 420 -27.66 18.70 -6.25
CA GLY A 420 -26.82 17.99 -7.24
C GLY A 420 -25.82 18.85 -8.02
N LYS A 421 -25.58 20.14 -7.67
CA LYS A 421 -24.64 21.04 -8.39
C LYS A 421 -23.21 20.45 -8.50
N SER A 422 -22.63 20.05 -7.39
CA SER A 422 -21.29 19.44 -7.37
C SER A 422 -21.28 18.08 -8.05
N SER A 423 -22.35 17.28 -7.90
CA SER A 423 -22.49 16.00 -8.61
C SER A 423 -22.54 16.19 -10.11
N PHE A 424 -23.21 17.24 -10.59
CA PHE A 424 -23.23 17.60 -12.01
C PHE A 424 -21.83 17.92 -12.54
N ILE A 425 -21.07 18.82 -11.87
CA ILE A 425 -19.70 19.12 -12.29
C ILE A 425 -18.81 17.87 -12.23
N LYS A 426 -18.95 17.05 -11.19
CA LYS A 426 -18.22 15.77 -11.08
C LYS A 426 -18.57 14.82 -12.23
N ALA A 427 -19.85 14.73 -12.61
CA ALA A 427 -20.28 13.90 -13.72
C ALA A 427 -19.69 14.39 -15.05
N LEU A 428 -19.64 15.71 -15.29
CA LEU A 428 -18.98 16.26 -16.46
C LEU A 428 -17.49 15.90 -16.54
N ASN A 429 -16.82 15.69 -15.40
CA ASN A 429 -15.41 15.33 -15.34
C ASN A 429 -15.15 13.82 -15.14
N GLY A 430 -16.17 12.95 -15.27
CA GLY A 430 -16.03 11.51 -15.10
C GLY A 430 -15.87 11.06 -13.64
N LEU A 431 -16.08 11.95 -12.68
CA LEU A 431 -15.90 11.70 -11.23
C LEU A 431 -17.23 11.36 -10.51
N TRP A 432 -18.33 11.29 -11.23
CA TRP A 432 -19.64 10.81 -10.74
C TRP A 432 -20.15 9.72 -11.67
N PRO A 433 -19.98 8.45 -11.34
CA PRO A 433 -20.23 7.35 -12.27
C PRO A 433 -21.68 6.82 -12.27
N TYR A 434 -22.61 7.44 -11.53
CA TYR A 434 -23.97 6.93 -11.37
C TYR A 434 -24.96 7.73 -12.22
N GLY A 435 -25.54 7.08 -13.24
CA GLY A 435 -26.48 7.67 -14.15
C GLY A 435 -26.15 7.41 -15.62
N GLN A 436 -26.66 8.26 -16.52
CA GLN A 436 -26.44 8.13 -17.97
C GLN A 436 -26.35 9.50 -18.64
N GLY A 437 -25.84 9.54 -19.84
CA GLY A 437 -25.81 10.75 -20.66
C GLY A 437 -24.62 10.85 -21.58
N THR A 438 -24.67 11.82 -22.48
CA THR A 438 -23.57 12.10 -23.41
C THR A 438 -23.02 13.49 -23.16
N VAL A 439 -21.72 13.56 -22.93
CA VAL A 439 -20.96 14.80 -22.74
C VAL A 439 -19.99 14.96 -23.90
N VAL A 440 -20.16 16.03 -24.69
CA VAL A 440 -19.33 16.32 -25.85
C VAL A 440 -18.41 17.49 -25.52
N PHE A 441 -17.11 17.22 -25.51
CA PHE A 441 -16.06 18.22 -25.29
C PHE A 441 -15.51 18.73 -26.61
N PRO A 442 -15.08 20.01 -26.69
CA PRO A 442 -14.31 20.50 -27.81
C PRO A 442 -12.99 19.76 -27.95
N GLU A 443 -12.62 19.38 -29.17
CA GLU A 443 -11.35 18.72 -29.45
C GLU A 443 -10.17 19.66 -29.19
N GLY A 444 -9.08 19.14 -28.63
CA GLY A 444 -7.86 19.90 -28.33
C GLY A 444 -7.95 20.88 -27.16
N VAL A 445 -9.10 20.99 -26.48
CA VAL A 445 -9.29 21.90 -25.34
C VAL A 445 -8.84 21.22 -24.04
N LYS A 446 -7.92 21.89 -23.33
CA LYS A 446 -7.54 21.49 -21.96
C LYS A 446 -8.69 21.79 -21.00
N THR A 447 -8.99 20.83 -20.13
CA THR A 447 -9.98 20.99 -19.05
C THR A 447 -9.27 21.10 -17.71
N PHE A 448 -9.77 21.95 -16.82
CA PHE A 448 -9.28 22.07 -15.45
C PHE A 448 -10.45 22.04 -14.47
N TYR A 449 -10.34 21.20 -13.42
CA TYR A 449 -11.32 21.11 -12.36
C TYR A 449 -10.70 21.54 -11.04
N ALA A 450 -11.24 22.60 -10.45
CA ALA A 450 -10.89 23.10 -9.13
C ALA A 450 -11.89 22.59 -8.11
N ALA A 451 -11.46 21.68 -7.25
CA ALA A 451 -12.28 21.07 -6.20
C ALA A 451 -12.45 22.00 -5.00
N GLN A 452 -13.51 21.79 -4.23
CA GLN A 452 -13.83 22.49 -2.99
C GLN A 452 -12.75 22.33 -1.92
N ASP A 453 -12.30 21.10 -1.67
CA ASP A 453 -11.24 20.78 -0.67
C ASP A 453 -9.90 20.62 -1.38
N VAL A 454 -9.01 21.57 -1.14
CA VAL A 454 -7.67 21.60 -1.72
C VAL A 454 -6.69 20.95 -0.77
N ARG A 455 -6.25 19.74 -1.11
CA ARG A 455 -5.15 19.04 -0.44
C ARG A 455 -3.89 19.16 -1.26
N LEU A 456 -2.80 19.54 -0.61
CA LEU A 456 -1.53 19.76 -1.27
C LEU A 456 -0.59 18.58 -0.97
N PRO A 457 -0.02 17.94 -2.01
CA PRO A 457 1.00 16.91 -1.80
C PRO A 457 2.28 17.53 -1.22
N PRO A 458 3.14 16.71 -0.54
CA PRO A 458 4.38 17.18 0.07
C PRO A 458 5.51 17.32 -0.97
N VAL A 459 5.35 18.27 -1.87
CA VAL A 459 6.31 18.59 -2.95
C VAL A 459 6.69 20.07 -2.88
N SER A 460 7.64 20.51 -3.71
CA SER A 460 8.07 21.91 -3.76
C SER A 460 6.93 22.85 -4.19
N LEU A 461 7.02 24.13 -3.79
CA LEU A 461 6.03 25.12 -4.17
C LEU A 461 5.93 25.26 -5.69
N LYS A 462 7.07 25.17 -6.40
CA LYS A 462 7.09 25.18 -7.85
C LYS A 462 6.28 24.03 -8.45
N GLU A 463 6.49 22.82 -7.96
CA GLU A 463 5.72 21.65 -8.39
C GLU A 463 4.23 21.83 -8.09
N LEU A 464 3.88 22.37 -6.89
CA LEU A 464 2.49 22.66 -6.54
C LEU A 464 1.82 23.62 -7.50
N VAL A 465 2.52 24.66 -7.92
CA VAL A 465 2.00 25.68 -8.85
C VAL A 465 1.85 25.11 -10.26
N CYS A 466 2.76 24.23 -10.69
CA CYS A 466 2.77 23.67 -12.03
C CYS A 466 1.78 22.50 -12.25
N LEU A 467 1.26 21.89 -11.17
CA LEU A 467 0.33 20.75 -11.30
C LEU A 467 -0.83 21.04 -12.29
N PRO A 468 -1.19 20.05 -13.14
CA PRO A 468 -0.73 18.66 -13.20
C PRO A 468 0.59 18.44 -13.95
N ASP A 469 1.17 19.46 -14.58
CA ASP A 469 2.44 19.38 -15.28
C ASP A 469 3.60 19.24 -14.26
N ARG A 470 4.75 18.75 -14.72
CA ARG A 470 5.94 18.66 -13.86
C ARG A 470 6.57 20.05 -13.70
N GLY A 471 7.13 20.32 -12.51
CA GLY A 471 7.81 21.59 -12.25
C GLY A 471 8.99 21.90 -13.21
N GLU A 472 9.61 20.84 -13.76
CA GLU A 472 10.71 20.96 -14.74
C GLU A 472 10.26 21.48 -16.12
N GLU A 473 8.98 21.32 -16.47
CA GLU A 473 8.41 21.73 -17.76
C GLU A 473 8.19 23.24 -17.82
N HIS A 474 8.22 23.92 -16.68
CA HIS A 474 8.04 25.37 -16.58
C HIS A 474 9.24 26.06 -15.92
N SER A 475 9.60 27.24 -16.42
CA SER A 475 10.67 28.04 -15.82
C SER A 475 10.24 28.67 -14.49
N ASP A 476 11.21 28.93 -13.61
CA ASP A 476 10.95 29.62 -12.34
C ASP A 476 10.31 31.00 -12.53
N THR A 477 10.63 31.67 -13.62
CA THR A 477 10.04 32.96 -13.97
C THR A 477 8.55 32.85 -14.27
N VAL A 478 8.10 31.79 -14.94
CA VAL A 478 6.68 31.53 -15.23
C VAL A 478 5.93 31.21 -13.94
N ALA A 479 6.49 30.35 -13.11
CA ALA A 479 5.90 29.99 -11.80
C ALA A 479 5.82 31.21 -10.86
N ALA A 480 6.87 32.03 -10.80
CA ALA A 480 6.90 33.28 -10.03
C ALA A 480 5.87 34.29 -10.52
N ALA A 481 5.75 34.47 -11.84
CA ALA A 481 4.76 35.37 -12.42
C ALA A 481 3.33 34.92 -12.13
N ALA A 482 3.06 33.61 -12.15
CA ALA A 482 1.75 33.04 -11.81
C ALA A 482 1.40 33.26 -10.33
N LEU A 483 2.36 33.05 -9.42
CA LEU A 483 2.19 33.32 -7.99
C LEU A 483 1.93 34.82 -7.73
N TYR A 484 2.69 35.68 -8.36
CA TYR A 484 2.51 37.14 -8.24
C TYR A 484 1.10 37.57 -8.66
N LYS A 485 0.65 37.14 -9.85
CA LYS A 485 -0.69 37.44 -10.38
C LYS A 485 -1.82 36.84 -9.52
N ALA A 486 -1.55 35.73 -8.84
CA ALA A 486 -2.49 35.09 -7.90
C ALA A 486 -2.51 35.78 -6.52
N GLY A 487 -1.69 36.81 -6.28
CA GLY A 487 -1.58 37.46 -4.97
C GLY A 487 -0.86 36.62 -3.92
N LEU A 488 0.14 35.84 -4.35
CA LEU A 488 1.03 35.01 -3.52
C LEU A 488 2.50 35.43 -3.71
N GLY A 489 2.76 36.71 -3.96
CA GLY A 489 4.10 37.24 -4.21
C GLY A 489 5.11 36.97 -3.11
N ASP A 490 4.67 36.96 -1.85
CA ASP A 490 5.50 36.71 -0.67
C ASP A 490 6.13 35.33 -0.62
N PHE A 491 5.60 34.38 -1.41
CA PHE A 491 6.08 33.00 -1.47
C PHE A 491 7.07 32.73 -2.62
N ILE A 492 7.34 33.69 -3.47
CA ILE A 492 8.20 33.51 -4.66
C ILE A 492 9.62 33.08 -4.27
N GLY A 493 10.14 33.60 -3.14
CA GLY A 493 11.47 33.23 -2.65
C GLY A 493 11.61 31.75 -2.22
N HIS A 494 10.48 31.05 -2.06
CA HIS A 494 10.42 29.66 -1.57
C HIS A 494 10.04 28.64 -2.67
N LEU A 495 10.13 28.99 -3.95
CA LEU A 495 9.70 28.13 -5.06
C LEU A 495 10.30 26.72 -5.03
N GLY A 496 11.59 26.59 -4.70
CA GLY A 496 12.28 25.29 -4.63
C GLY A 496 12.06 24.51 -3.32
N GLU A 497 11.36 25.07 -2.36
CA GLU A 497 11.22 24.52 -1.02
C GLU A 497 9.93 23.69 -0.88
N ASN A 498 9.98 22.61 -0.11
CA ASN A 498 8.81 21.78 0.20
C ASN A 498 7.98 22.35 1.37
N SER A 499 8.49 23.36 2.04
CA SER A 499 7.93 23.96 3.24
C SER A 499 8.72 25.22 3.60
N ARG A 500 8.09 26.21 4.22
CA ARG A 500 8.75 27.38 4.78
C ARG A 500 9.15 27.16 6.25
N GLU A 501 8.30 26.45 7.00
CA GLU A 501 8.45 26.23 8.45
C GLU A 501 8.70 24.76 8.82
N GLY A 502 8.88 23.87 7.83
CA GLY A 502 9.09 22.45 8.05
C GLY A 502 7.83 21.60 8.23
N LYS A 503 6.63 22.20 8.10
CA LYS A 503 5.33 21.51 8.28
C LYS A 503 4.68 21.04 6.98
N GLY A 504 5.21 21.49 5.84
CA GLY A 504 4.63 21.26 4.52
C GLY A 504 3.56 22.29 4.14
N TRP A 505 3.50 22.61 2.85
CA TRP A 505 2.62 23.66 2.33
C TRP A 505 1.13 23.45 2.62
N ASP A 506 0.70 22.20 2.77
CA ASP A 506 -0.72 21.92 3.10
C ASP A 506 -1.11 22.42 4.49
N GLN A 507 -0.18 22.45 5.44
CA GLN A 507 -0.41 22.96 6.80
C GLN A 507 -0.06 24.43 6.95
N GLU A 508 0.84 24.94 6.14
CA GLU A 508 1.34 26.34 6.24
C GLU A 508 0.45 27.33 5.51
N LEU A 509 -0.14 26.93 4.37
CA LEU A 509 -1.03 27.81 3.63
C LEU A 509 -2.42 27.84 4.22
N SER A 510 -2.95 29.06 4.45
CA SER A 510 -4.34 29.26 4.83
C SER A 510 -5.30 28.80 3.73
N GLY A 511 -6.58 28.54 4.06
CA GLY A 511 -7.59 28.17 3.08
C GLY A 511 -7.68 29.14 1.90
N GLY A 512 -7.63 30.44 2.16
CA GLY A 512 -7.62 31.47 1.12
C GLY A 512 -6.35 31.45 0.27
N GLN A 513 -5.17 31.21 0.86
CA GLN A 513 -3.91 31.07 0.12
C GLN A 513 -3.91 29.82 -0.76
N LYS A 514 -4.48 28.71 -0.31
CA LYS A 514 -4.69 27.52 -1.13
C LYS A 514 -5.59 27.79 -2.34
N GLN A 515 -6.65 28.58 -2.16
CA GLN A 515 -7.52 28.99 -3.26
C GLN A 515 -6.82 29.94 -4.24
N LYS A 516 -5.97 30.85 -3.75
CA LYS A 516 -5.09 31.66 -4.62
C LYS A 516 -4.08 30.80 -5.38
N LEU A 517 -3.58 29.71 -4.80
CA LEU A 517 -2.70 28.75 -5.48
C LEU A 517 -3.41 28.09 -6.68
N ILE A 518 -4.72 27.82 -6.58
CA ILE A 518 -5.52 27.34 -7.72
C ILE A 518 -5.49 28.36 -8.87
N VAL A 519 -5.58 29.67 -8.58
CA VAL A 519 -5.44 30.69 -9.63
C VAL A 519 -4.09 30.56 -10.32
N ALA A 520 -2.99 30.46 -9.56
CA ALA A 520 -1.66 30.30 -10.14
C ALA A 520 -1.58 29.08 -11.07
N ARG A 521 -2.17 27.95 -10.69
CA ARG A 521 -2.29 26.74 -11.54
C ARG A 521 -3.08 27.00 -12.82
N ILE A 522 -4.24 27.66 -12.72
CA ILE A 522 -5.06 28.01 -13.87
C ILE A 522 -4.29 28.89 -14.84
N LEU A 523 -3.52 29.86 -14.33
CA LEU A 523 -2.72 30.77 -15.14
C LEU A 523 -1.58 30.06 -15.88
N ILE A 524 -1.00 29.00 -15.32
CA ILE A 524 0.02 28.18 -15.99
C ILE A 524 -0.63 27.26 -17.02
N GLN A 525 -1.72 26.57 -16.63
CA GLN A 525 -2.36 25.55 -17.45
C GLN A 525 -3.12 26.12 -18.65
N GLN A 526 -3.57 27.37 -18.57
CA GLN A 526 -4.35 28.04 -19.63
C GLN A 526 -5.48 27.16 -20.17
N PRO A 527 -6.42 26.68 -19.32
CA PRO A 527 -7.48 25.81 -19.77
C PRO A 527 -8.47 26.55 -20.68
N GLY A 528 -9.01 25.85 -21.68
CA GLY A 528 -10.12 26.38 -22.45
C GLY A 528 -11.49 26.08 -21.83
N LEU A 529 -11.55 25.13 -20.87
CA LEU A 529 -12.74 24.79 -20.09
C LEU A 529 -12.37 24.64 -18.63
N LEU A 530 -13.01 25.42 -17.77
CA LEU A 530 -12.72 25.53 -16.34
C LEU A 530 -13.97 25.19 -15.53
N PHE A 531 -13.84 24.22 -14.64
CA PHE A 531 -14.86 23.86 -13.66
C PHE A 531 -14.42 24.31 -12.27
N LEU A 532 -15.26 25.12 -11.60
CA LEU A 532 -15.01 25.63 -10.27
C LEU A 532 -16.07 25.10 -9.30
N ASP A 533 -15.69 24.22 -8.39
CA ASP A 533 -16.59 23.68 -7.37
C ASP A 533 -16.29 24.34 -6.02
N GLU A 534 -16.99 25.46 -5.74
CA GLU A 534 -16.82 26.29 -4.54
C GLU A 534 -15.36 26.77 -4.31
N ALA A 535 -14.61 26.96 -5.38
CA ALA A 535 -13.19 27.26 -5.33
C ALA A 535 -12.84 28.62 -4.71
N THR A 536 -13.84 29.44 -4.34
CA THR A 536 -13.67 30.76 -3.73
C THR A 536 -14.29 30.87 -2.33
N ALA A 537 -14.73 29.75 -1.75
CA ALA A 537 -15.47 29.75 -0.48
C ALA A 537 -14.67 30.30 0.72
N ALA A 538 -13.33 30.17 0.72
CA ALA A 538 -12.45 30.66 1.78
C ALA A 538 -11.87 32.08 1.50
N LEU A 539 -12.30 32.75 0.44
CA LEU A 539 -11.87 34.10 0.10
C LEU A 539 -12.87 35.14 0.65
N ASP A 540 -12.36 36.29 1.04
CA ASP A 540 -13.13 37.49 1.30
C ASP A 540 -13.71 38.08 0.00
N PRO A 541 -14.64 39.03 0.04
CA PRO A 541 -15.25 39.61 -1.17
C PRO A 541 -14.25 40.19 -2.15
N GLU A 542 -13.20 40.87 -1.67
CA GLU A 542 -12.14 41.42 -2.51
C GLU A 542 -11.32 40.32 -3.16
N GLY A 543 -10.95 39.30 -2.40
CA GLY A 543 -10.25 38.11 -2.93
C GLY A 543 -11.07 37.36 -3.96
N LYS A 544 -12.39 37.24 -3.81
CA LYS A 544 -13.29 36.66 -4.82
C LYS A 544 -13.26 37.46 -6.12
N THR A 545 -13.36 38.78 -6.03
CA THR A 545 -13.27 39.65 -7.21
C THR A 545 -11.91 39.51 -7.88
N ALA A 546 -10.82 39.56 -7.11
CA ALA A 546 -9.47 39.40 -7.62
C ALA A 546 -9.25 38.03 -8.28
N PHE A 547 -9.80 36.95 -7.70
CA PHE A 547 -9.76 35.60 -8.27
C PHE A 547 -10.38 35.55 -9.68
N HIS A 548 -11.61 36.07 -9.83
CA HIS A 548 -12.30 36.08 -11.12
C HIS A 548 -11.64 37.00 -12.12
N GLN A 549 -11.19 38.20 -11.68
CA GLN A 549 -10.49 39.15 -12.52
C GLN A 549 -9.19 38.57 -13.06
N ALA A 550 -8.38 37.93 -12.22
CA ALA A 550 -7.13 37.32 -12.65
C ALA A 550 -7.34 36.26 -13.74
N ILE A 551 -8.41 35.47 -13.67
CA ILE A 551 -8.76 34.48 -14.69
C ILE A 551 -9.24 35.22 -15.97
N LYS A 552 -10.12 36.20 -15.84
CA LYS A 552 -10.68 36.95 -16.97
C LYS A 552 -9.59 37.65 -17.78
N ASP A 553 -8.61 38.24 -17.10
CA ASP A 553 -7.52 39.02 -17.72
C ASP A 553 -6.45 38.15 -18.38
N ASN A 554 -6.24 36.93 -17.86
CA ASN A 554 -5.11 36.11 -18.29
C ASN A 554 -5.51 34.87 -19.09
N CYS A 555 -6.78 34.43 -19.06
CA CYS A 555 -7.25 33.24 -19.78
C CYS A 555 -8.25 33.66 -20.87
N ALA A 556 -7.75 33.94 -22.07
CA ALA A 556 -8.59 34.37 -23.19
C ALA A 556 -9.57 33.24 -23.60
N ASN A 557 -10.86 33.60 -23.77
CA ASN A 557 -11.92 32.68 -24.23
C ASN A 557 -12.11 31.41 -23.39
N VAL A 558 -11.75 31.41 -22.10
CA VAL A 558 -12.03 30.31 -21.21
C VAL A 558 -13.54 30.17 -20.93
N THR A 559 -14.08 29.00 -21.14
CA THR A 559 -15.47 28.67 -20.73
C THR A 559 -15.45 28.26 -19.27
N VAL A 560 -16.26 28.91 -18.44
CA VAL A 560 -16.28 28.66 -16.99
C VAL A 560 -17.66 28.11 -16.57
N VAL A 561 -17.64 27.03 -15.80
CA VAL A 561 -18.83 26.46 -15.12
C VAL A 561 -18.52 26.44 -13.63
N SER A 562 -19.23 27.26 -12.84
CA SER A 562 -18.89 27.48 -11.43
C SER A 562 -20.05 27.21 -10.49
N VAL A 563 -19.81 26.46 -9.42
CA VAL A 563 -20.69 26.36 -8.24
C VAL A 563 -20.28 27.40 -7.22
N MET A 564 -21.23 28.18 -6.73
CA MET A 564 -21.04 29.16 -5.67
C MET A 564 -22.17 29.07 -4.64
N HIS A 565 -21.86 29.44 -3.41
CA HIS A 565 -22.87 29.52 -2.33
C HIS A 565 -23.67 30.82 -2.38
N GLU A 566 -23.08 31.87 -2.95
CA GLU A 566 -23.74 33.17 -3.01
C GLU A 566 -24.91 33.17 -3.97
N ALA A 567 -25.99 33.83 -3.56
CA ALA A 567 -27.17 34.03 -4.42
C ALA A 567 -26.87 34.98 -5.61
N VAL A 568 -25.89 35.87 -5.44
CA VAL A 568 -25.44 36.84 -6.44
C VAL A 568 -23.96 36.61 -6.73
N PRO A 569 -23.58 36.37 -7.99
CA PRO A 569 -22.18 36.16 -8.35
C PRO A 569 -21.35 37.45 -8.13
N PRO A 570 -20.02 37.31 -7.89
CA PRO A 570 -19.13 38.45 -7.77
C PRO A 570 -19.11 39.28 -9.07
N ARG A 571 -18.82 40.57 -8.91
CA ARG A 571 -18.71 41.54 -10.01
C ARG A 571 -17.31 42.13 -10.07
N SER A 572 -16.96 42.66 -11.24
CA SER A 572 -15.72 43.39 -11.41
C SER A 572 -15.74 44.71 -10.61
N ALA A 573 -14.59 45.34 -10.42
CA ALA A 573 -14.49 46.65 -9.79
C ALA A 573 -15.28 47.72 -10.54
N SER A 574 -15.54 47.53 -11.86
CA SER A 574 -16.40 48.39 -12.68
C SER A 574 -17.89 48.11 -12.53
N GLY A 575 -18.29 47.12 -11.73
CA GLY A 575 -19.68 46.70 -11.54
C GLY A 575 -20.21 45.75 -12.60
N GLU A 576 -19.41 45.36 -13.58
CA GLU A 576 -19.78 44.40 -14.62
C GLU A 576 -19.88 42.97 -14.08
N ASN A 577 -20.80 42.18 -14.64
CA ASN A 577 -20.93 40.78 -14.28
C ASN A 577 -19.76 39.99 -14.89
N PHE A 578 -19.11 39.13 -14.09
CA PHE A 578 -18.16 38.12 -14.61
C PHE A 578 -18.89 37.02 -15.38
N TYR A 579 -20.10 36.68 -14.99
CA TYR A 579 -20.88 35.58 -15.53
C TYR A 579 -21.94 36.06 -16.53
N ASP A 580 -22.04 35.32 -17.64
CA ASP A 580 -22.96 35.60 -18.73
C ASP A 580 -24.34 34.94 -18.55
N SER A 581 -24.36 33.80 -17.86
CA SER A 581 -25.56 33.01 -17.65
C SER A 581 -25.62 32.33 -16.27
N VAL A 582 -26.84 32.02 -15.84
CA VAL A 582 -27.13 31.23 -14.64
C VAL A 582 -27.80 29.91 -15.02
N LEU A 583 -27.32 28.80 -14.45
CA LEU A 583 -27.95 27.50 -14.53
C LEU A 583 -28.62 27.21 -13.19
N THR A 584 -29.93 27.25 -13.15
CA THR A 584 -30.72 27.04 -11.92
C THR A 584 -31.18 25.60 -11.84
N PHE A 585 -30.90 24.97 -10.71
CA PHE A 585 -31.33 23.61 -10.37
C PHE A 585 -32.54 23.71 -9.43
N ALA A 586 -33.68 23.22 -9.91
CA ALA A 586 -34.94 23.13 -9.14
C ALA A 586 -35.73 21.90 -9.56
N ASP A 587 -36.32 21.20 -8.60
CA ASP A 587 -37.22 20.04 -8.81
C ASP A 587 -36.63 18.97 -9.76
N GLY A 588 -35.32 18.73 -9.65
CA GLY A 588 -34.65 17.72 -10.48
C GLY A 588 -34.38 18.14 -11.93
N VAL A 589 -34.61 19.41 -12.29
CA VAL A 589 -34.39 19.96 -13.64
C VAL A 589 -33.39 21.11 -13.58
N ALA A 590 -32.61 21.27 -14.63
CA ALA A 590 -31.65 22.40 -14.76
C ALA A 590 -32.10 23.34 -15.89
N THR A 591 -32.33 24.60 -15.53
CA THR A 591 -32.75 25.65 -16.50
C THR A 591 -31.69 26.71 -16.63
N LYS A 592 -31.20 26.95 -17.85
CA LYS A 592 -30.19 27.95 -18.16
C LYS A 592 -30.84 29.26 -18.64
N GLN A 593 -30.44 30.39 -18.03
CA GLN A 593 -30.94 31.70 -18.36
C GLN A 593 -29.76 32.71 -18.49
N PRO A 594 -29.80 33.64 -19.46
CA PRO A 594 -28.83 34.70 -19.52
C PRO A 594 -29.02 35.66 -18.33
N ILE A 595 -27.92 36.24 -17.85
CA ILE A 595 -27.95 37.28 -16.83
C ILE A 595 -28.17 38.62 -17.56
N ALA A 596 -29.26 39.32 -17.24
CA ALA A 596 -29.51 40.63 -17.82
C ALA A 596 -28.41 41.61 -17.41
N PRO A 597 -27.87 42.40 -18.34
CA PRO A 597 -26.98 43.51 -18.00
C PRO A 597 -27.71 44.48 -17.07
N LEU A 598 -26.99 45.03 -16.08
CA LEU A 598 -27.55 46.08 -15.22
C LEU A 598 -27.99 47.25 -16.06
N PRO A 599 -29.13 47.91 -15.75
CA PRO A 599 -29.50 49.17 -16.35
C PRO A 599 -28.35 50.18 -16.18
N ALA A 600 -28.01 50.92 -17.23
CA ALA A 600 -26.88 51.84 -17.26
C ALA A 600 -26.89 52.90 -16.13
N GLU A 601 -28.08 53.21 -15.60
CA GLU A 601 -28.25 54.12 -14.47
C GLU A 601 -27.73 53.54 -13.14
N LEU A 602 -27.97 52.24 -12.88
CA LEU A 602 -27.47 51.56 -11.69
C LEU A 602 -25.96 51.32 -11.73
N THR A 603 -25.40 51.10 -12.89
CA THR A 603 -23.95 50.96 -13.08
C THR A 603 -23.22 52.26 -12.73
N LYS A 604 -23.79 53.43 -13.07
CA LYS A 604 -23.23 54.72 -12.70
C LYS A 604 -23.32 55.03 -11.21
N ILE A 605 -24.38 54.59 -10.54
CA ILE A 605 -24.55 54.77 -9.08
C ILE A 605 -23.57 53.91 -8.29
N LEU A 606 -23.33 52.67 -8.73
CA LEU A 606 -22.38 51.76 -8.06
C LEU A 606 -20.91 52.16 -8.32
N ALA A 607 -20.58 52.69 -9.49
CA ALA A 607 -19.24 53.18 -9.80
C ALA A 607 -18.91 54.51 -9.11
N GLY A 608 -19.92 55.27 -8.68
CA GLY A 608 -19.77 56.56 -7.99
C GLY A 608 -19.91 56.50 -6.47
N SER A 609 -20.15 55.37 -5.87
CA SER A 609 -20.25 55.23 -4.40
C SER A 609 -18.83 55.13 -3.81
N PRO A 610 -18.44 56.04 -2.88
CA PRO A 610 -17.19 55.90 -2.16
C PRO A 610 -17.24 54.62 -1.31
N PRO A 611 -16.09 54.01 -0.99
CA PRO A 611 -16.05 52.82 -0.14
C PRO A 611 -16.77 53.17 1.16
N MET A 612 -17.71 52.31 1.58
CA MET A 612 -18.42 52.50 2.85
C MET A 612 -17.39 52.51 3.97
N GLU A 613 -17.16 53.68 4.55
CA GLU A 613 -16.40 53.83 5.79
C GLU A 613 -17.06 52.98 6.88
N GLU A 614 -16.29 52.21 7.59
CA GLU A 614 -16.63 51.48 8.81
C GLU A 614 -17.10 52.42 9.92
N GLY A 615 -18.31 52.82 9.87
CA GLY A 615 -18.84 53.77 10.80
C GLY A 615 -20.30 53.61 11.16
N TRP A 616 -20.76 52.44 11.54
CA TRP A 616 -22.06 52.29 12.23
C TRP A 616 -22.21 50.90 12.84
N LEU A 617 -21.63 50.68 14.03
CA LEU A 617 -22.14 49.76 15.06
C LEU A 617 -21.28 49.90 16.35
N ARG A 618 -21.26 51.11 16.94
CA ARG A 618 -20.98 51.21 18.37
C ARG A 618 -22.27 50.97 19.14
N LEU A 619 -22.52 49.72 19.52
CA LEU A 619 -23.49 49.39 20.55
C LEU A 619 -23.00 49.98 21.88
N PRO A 620 -23.87 50.68 22.69
CA PRO A 620 -23.46 51.24 23.95
C PRO A 620 -23.15 50.11 24.96
N ARG A 621 -21.95 50.13 25.54
CA ARG A 621 -21.55 49.23 26.63
C ARG A 621 -22.48 49.52 27.85
N ARG A 622 -23.43 48.62 28.09
CA ARG A 622 -24.13 48.57 29.39
C ARG A 622 -23.12 48.16 30.46
N ARG A 623 -22.85 49.09 31.38
CA ARG A 623 -22.15 48.81 32.65
C ARG A 623 -23.01 47.82 33.46
N LEU A 624 -22.57 46.61 33.62
CA LEU A 624 -23.05 45.71 34.64
C LEU A 624 -22.47 46.20 35.97
N LYS A 625 -23.34 46.77 36.84
CA LYS A 625 -23.04 47.00 38.24
C LYS A 625 -22.97 45.64 38.94
N GLN A 626 -21.86 45.42 39.62
CA GLN A 626 -21.71 44.37 40.62
C GLN A 626 -22.77 44.54 41.72
N LYS A 627 -23.44 43.49 42.05
CA LYS A 627 -23.88 43.09 43.38
C LYS A 627 -23.73 41.59 43.52
#